data_e80392538805136d98558b98bbf48ca7
#
_entry.id   e80392538805136d98558b98bbf48ca7
#
_cell.length_a   1.000
_cell.length_b   1.000
_cell.length_c   1.000
_cell.angle_alpha   90.00
_cell.angle_beta   90.00
_cell.angle_gamma   90.00
#
_symmetry.space_group_name_H-M   'P 1'
#
loop_
_entity.id
_entity.type
_entity.pdbx_description
1 polymer ?
#
loop_
_entity_poly.entity_id
_entity_poly.type
_entity_poly.pdbx_seq_one_letter_code
_entity_poly.pdbx_strand_id
1 'polypeptide(L)'
;PIGPPSVSYIERALKDAARRQSPLLILQLDTPGGLDASMREIIQLLMTSPVPVVTFVAPSGARAASAGTYILYASHVASMAPGTNLGAATPVKLGGVAAPGTPGSDADNLSSPGGSDMQRKIINDAEAYLRSLAQLRGRNVEWAVQAVRNAESLSAEEALQKNVIDIVAAHVPDLLAQLDGKEIKLIHQTQVLRTSGLTIKKIEPDWHTQLLSFITNPNVAYILMLIGIYGLIFEFATPGTLIP
;
A
#
# COMPACT_ATOMS: atom_id res chain seq x y z
N PRO A 1 0.56 -7.52 -1.69
CA PRO A 1 1.23 -6.82 -0.59
C PRO A 1 2.17 -5.74 -1.13
N ILE A 2 2.33 -4.65 -0.36
CA ILE A 2 3.25 -3.56 -0.65
C ILE A 2 4.68 -3.99 -0.30
N GLY A 3 5.59 -3.85 -1.27
CA GLY A 3 6.99 -4.24 -1.13
C GLY A 3 7.87 -3.56 -2.19
N PRO A 4 9.19 -3.85 -2.23
CA PRO A 4 10.10 -3.24 -3.19
C PRO A 4 9.68 -3.36 -4.67
N PRO A 5 9.07 -4.46 -5.13
CA PRO A 5 8.53 -4.54 -6.49
C PRO A 5 7.44 -3.50 -6.77
N SER A 6 6.59 -3.20 -5.75
CA SER A 6 5.54 -2.19 -5.88
C SER A 6 6.12 -0.78 -6.00
N VAL A 7 7.20 -0.48 -5.26
CA VAL A 7 7.92 0.80 -5.35
C VAL A 7 8.45 1.01 -6.77
N SER A 8 9.21 0.05 -7.29
CA SER A 8 9.81 0.13 -8.63
C SER A 8 8.74 0.25 -9.74
N TYR A 9 7.62 -0.43 -9.58
CA TYR A 9 6.51 -0.36 -10.52
C TYR A 9 5.84 1.02 -10.52
N ILE A 10 5.54 1.59 -9.34
CA ILE A 10 4.92 2.91 -9.21
C ILE A 10 5.86 4.00 -9.69
N GLU A 11 7.15 3.94 -9.34
CA GLU A 11 8.16 4.89 -9.80
C GLU A 11 8.23 4.94 -11.33
N ARG A 12 8.27 3.78 -11.97
CA ARG A 12 8.28 3.67 -13.44
C ARG A 12 7.01 4.21 -14.07
N ALA A 13 5.84 3.90 -13.47
CA ALA A 13 4.55 4.42 -13.94
C ALA A 13 4.48 5.95 -13.86
N LEU A 14 4.97 6.54 -12.77
CA LEU A 14 5.05 7.99 -12.60
C LEU A 14 6.00 8.64 -13.61
N LYS A 15 7.17 8.05 -13.85
CA LYS A 15 8.13 8.51 -14.87
C LYS A 15 7.53 8.45 -16.29
N ASP A 16 6.80 7.38 -16.60
CA ASP A 16 6.13 7.24 -17.91
C ASP A 16 5.00 8.26 -18.07
N ALA A 17 4.17 8.44 -17.03
CA ALA A 17 3.12 9.46 -17.03
C ALA A 17 3.68 10.88 -17.21
N ALA A 18 4.77 11.22 -16.51
CA ALA A 18 5.42 12.52 -16.64
C ALA A 18 5.99 12.75 -18.06
N ARG A 19 6.70 11.75 -18.63
CA ARG A 19 7.24 11.81 -20.00
C ARG A 19 6.16 11.98 -21.05
N ARG A 20 4.98 11.40 -20.85
CA ARG A 20 3.83 11.50 -21.75
C ARG A 20 2.99 12.74 -21.51
N GLN A 21 3.34 13.56 -20.51
CA GLN A 21 2.52 14.70 -20.09
C GLN A 21 1.06 14.29 -19.79
N SER A 22 0.91 13.11 -19.16
CA SER A 22 -0.40 12.60 -18.78
C SER A 22 -1.10 13.55 -17.80
N PRO A 23 -2.39 13.85 -17.97
CA PRO A 23 -3.09 14.78 -17.09
C PRO A 23 -3.25 14.24 -15.66
N LEU A 24 -3.22 12.92 -15.50
CA LEU A 24 -3.25 12.24 -14.20
C LEU A 24 -2.74 10.80 -14.33
N LEU A 25 -2.38 10.19 -13.19
CA LEU A 25 -2.14 8.76 -13.03
C LEU A 25 -3.17 8.19 -12.06
N ILE A 26 -3.86 7.11 -12.44
CA ILE A 26 -4.73 6.36 -11.54
C ILE A 26 -3.95 5.17 -11.00
N LEU A 27 -3.77 5.12 -9.68
CA LEU A 27 -3.19 3.99 -8.95
C LEU A 27 -4.34 3.12 -8.42
N GLN A 28 -4.66 2.05 -9.13
CA GLN A 28 -5.64 1.08 -8.65
C GLN A 28 -5.02 0.25 -7.52
N LEU A 29 -5.72 0.18 -6.38
CA LEU A 29 -5.19 -0.39 -5.15
C LEU A 29 -6.11 -1.50 -4.63
N ASP A 30 -5.51 -2.67 -4.38
CA ASP A 30 -6.08 -3.77 -3.61
C ASP A 30 -4.94 -4.42 -2.81
N THR A 31 -4.89 -4.15 -1.50
CA THR A 31 -3.78 -4.60 -0.67
C THR A 31 -4.18 -4.87 0.78
N PRO A 32 -3.68 -5.95 1.38
CA PRO A 32 -3.76 -6.17 2.82
C PRO A 32 -2.76 -5.34 3.63
N GLY A 33 -1.84 -4.61 2.95
CA GLY A 33 -0.72 -3.90 3.55
C GLY A 33 0.63 -4.38 3.02
N GLY A 34 1.70 -4.15 3.79
CA GLY A 34 3.05 -4.58 3.44
C GLY A 34 4.13 -3.89 4.26
N LEU A 35 5.33 -3.76 3.70
CA LEU A 35 6.49 -3.22 4.39
C LEU A 35 6.39 -1.70 4.58
N ASP A 36 6.66 -1.23 5.80
CA ASP A 36 6.66 0.21 6.15
C ASP A 36 7.65 1.00 5.28
N ALA A 37 8.87 0.50 5.09
CA ALA A 37 9.86 1.17 4.25
C ALA A 37 9.34 1.39 2.81
N SER A 38 8.79 0.36 2.18
CA SER A 38 8.22 0.46 0.83
C SER A 38 7.00 1.38 0.76
N MET A 39 6.15 1.37 1.78
CA MET A 39 5.03 2.31 1.90
C MET A 39 5.55 3.76 1.93
N ARG A 40 6.54 4.07 2.78
CA ARG A 40 7.12 5.41 2.89
C ARG A 40 7.77 5.87 1.58
N GLU A 41 8.48 4.99 0.89
CA GLU A 41 9.05 5.29 -0.44
C GLU A 41 7.95 5.61 -1.46
N ILE A 42 6.87 4.82 -1.51
CA ILE A 42 5.71 5.11 -2.39
C ILE A 42 5.12 6.47 -2.04
N ILE A 43 4.90 6.77 -0.76
CA ILE A 43 4.36 8.05 -0.34
C ILE A 43 5.25 9.21 -0.78
N GLN A 44 6.58 9.09 -0.66
CA GLN A 44 7.52 10.10 -1.15
C GLN A 44 7.38 10.31 -2.66
N LEU A 45 7.26 9.23 -3.44
CA LEU A 45 7.02 9.30 -4.89
C LEU A 45 5.71 10.02 -5.23
N LEU A 46 4.62 9.73 -4.49
CA LEU A 46 3.34 10.40 -4.68
C LEU A 46 3.41 11.88 -4.32
N MET A 47 4.08 12.22 -3.22
CA MET A 47 4.22 13.59 -2.73
C MET A 47 5.03 14.46 -3.69
N THR A 48 6.08 13.90 -4.32
CA THR A 48 6.96 14.63 -5.25
C THR A 48 6.54 14.49 -6.72
N SER A 49 5.43 13.82 -6.98
CA SER A 49 4.94 13.59 -8.35
C SER A 49 4.60 14.89 -9.08
N PRO A 50 5.13 15.11 -10.29
CA PRO A 50 4.73 16.22 -11.14
C PRO A 50 3.36 16.01 -11.80
N VAL A 51 2.82 14.80 -11.70
CA VAL A 51 1.52 14.41 -12.27
C VAL A 51 0.54 14.15 -11.14
N PRO A 52 -0.70 14.65 -11.19
CA PRO A 52 -1.74 14.28 -10.22
C PRO A 52 -1.90 12.78 -10.09
N VAL A 53 -1.86 12.26 -8.87
CA VAL A 53 -2.09 10.84 -8.60
C VAL A 53 -3.43 10.66 -7.92
N VAL A 54 -4.27 9.84 -8.51
CA VAL A 54 -5.58 9.42 -7.99
C VAL A 54 -5.44 7.97 -7.53
N THR A 55 -5.58 7.70 -6.24
CA THR A 55 -5.64 6.32 -5.77
C THR A 55 -7.09 5.85 -5.78
N PHE A 56 -7.32 4.70 -6.39
CA PHE A 56 -8.64 4.09 -6.54
C PHE A 56 -8.65 2.68 -5.96
N VAL A 57 -9.32 2.49 -4.82
CA VAL A 57 -9.50 1.16 -4.22
C VAL A 57 -10.57 0.42 -5.02
N ALA A 58 -10.15 -0.53 -5.82
CA ALA A 58 -11.00 -1.27 -6.75
C ALA A 58 -10.35 -2.60 -7.17
N PRO A 59 -11.12 -3.57 -7.68
CA PRO A 59 -12.59 -3.56 -7.90
C PRO A 59 -13.40 -3.68 -6.60
N SER A 60 -14.73 -3.77 -6.70
CA SER A 60 -15.58 -4.11 -5.55
C SER A 60 -15.06 -5.38 -4.85
N GLY A 61 -14.99 -5.36 -3.52
CA GLY A 61 -14.35 -6.39 -2.70
C GLY A 61 -12.86 -6.14 -2.43
N ALA A 62 -12.22 -5.17 -3.11
CA ALA A 62 -10.85 -4.75 -2.82
C ALA A 62 -10.74 -4.00 -1.48
N ARG A 63 -9.51 -3.89 -0.99
CA ARG A 63 -9.22 -3.17 0.25
C ARG A 63 -7.94 -2.35 0.18
N ALA A 64 -7.91 -1.29 0.97
CA ALA A 64 -6.73 -0.50 1.25
C ALA A 64 -6.38 -0.62 2.75
N ALA A 65 -5.91 -1.81 3.18
CA ALA A 65 -5.60 -2.05 4.58
C ALA A 65 -4.14 -1.69 4.92
N SER A 66 -3.89 -1.28 6.17
CA SER A 66 -2.56 -0.99 6.70
C SER A 66 -1.79 0.00 5.81
N ALA A 67 -0.65 -0.38 5.22
CA ALA A 67 0.12 0.46 4.28
C ALA A 67 -0.76 1.08 3.16
N GLY A 68 -1.82 0.38 2.73
CA GLY A 68 -2.76 0.88 1.73
C GLY A 68 -3.50 2.14 2.18
N THR A 69 -3.87 2.22 3.45
CA THR A 69 -4.52 3.40 4.04
C THR A 69 -3.60 4.63 3.96
N TYR A 70 -2.32 4.48 4.29
CA TYR A 70 -1.35 5.57 4.21
C TYR A 70 -1.14 6.06 2.77
N ILE A 71 -1.03 5.13 1.80
CA ILE A 71 -0.87 5.45 0.37
C ILE A 71 -2.11 6.20 -0.14
N LEU A 72 -3.31 5.76 0.27
CA LEU A 72 -4.56 6.44 -0.07
C LEU A 72 -4.59 7.86 0.48
N TYR A 73 -4.21 8.05 1.76
CA TYR A 73 -4.15 9.36 2.39
C TYR A 73 -3.10 10.30 1.77
N ALA A 74 -2.01 9.77 1.25
CA ALA A 74 -0.95 10.55 0.61
C ALA A 74 -1.34 11.06 -0.78
N SER A 75 -2.22 10.34 -1.49
CA SER A 75 -2.58 10.66 -2.88
C SER A 75 -3.32 11.99 -3.02
N HIS A 76 -3.24 12.58 -4.20
CA HIS A 76 -3.87 13.87 -4.48
C HIS A 76 -5.41 13.75 -4.45
N VAL A 77 -5.95 12.65 -4.96
CA VAL A 77 -7.36 12.29 -4.81
C VAL A 77 -7.43 10.85 -4.28
N ALA A 78 -8.25 10.64 -3.27
CA ALA A 78 -8.56 9.33 -2.70
C ALA A 78 -9.94 8.90 -3.18
N SER A 79 -10.03 7.73 -3.79
CA SER A 79 -11.29 7.21 -4.30
C SER A 79 -11.46 5.72 -4.04
N MET A 80 -12.69 5.27 -3.93
CA MET A 80 -13.03 3.89 -3.63
C MET A 80 -14.21 3.44 -4.50
N ALA A 81 -14.23 2.14 -4.85
CA ALA A 81 -15.40 1.51 -5.44
C ALA A 81 -16.39 1.08 -4.34
N PRO A 82 -17.70 1.01 -4.65
CA PRO A 82 -18.68 0.44 -3.73
C PRO A 82 -18.28 -0.98 -3.30
N GLY A 83 -18.53 -1.32 -2.02
CA GLY A 83 -18.21 -2.63 -1.46
C GLY A 83 -16.70 -2.85 -1.24
N THR A 84 -15.92 -1.78 -1.13
CA THR A 84 -14.52 -1.80 -0.71
C THR A 84 -14.36 -1.25 0.69
N ASN A 85 -13.20 -1.47 1.32
CA ASN A 85 -12.90 -0.95 2.65
C ASN A 85 -11.47 -0.43 2.76
N LEU A 86 -11.23 0.44 3.74
CA LEU A 86 -9.91 0.91 4.12
C LEU A 86 -9.77 0.93 5.64
N GLY A 87 -8.55 0.98 6.15
CA GLY A 87 -8.28 1.11 7.59
C GLY A 87 -7.27 0.10 8.12
N ALA A 88 -7.46 -0.33 9.38
CA ALA A 88 -6.57 -1.26 10.08
C ALA A 88 -5.08 -0.84 9.93
N ALA A 89 -4.79 0.43 10.22
CA ALA A 89 -3.49 1.05 9.96
C ALA A 89 -2.49 0.91 11.13
N THR A 90 -2.79 0.08 12.13
CA THR A 90 -1.91 -0.21 13.26
C THR A 90 -0.66 -0.95 12.79
N PRO A 91 0.55 -0.46 13.11
CA PRO A 91 1.79 -1.17 12.78
C PRO A 91 1.88 -2.51 13.51
N VAL A 92 2.21 -3.58 12.79
CA VAL A 92 2.49 -4.89 13.35
C VAL A 92 3.96 -5.24 13.17
N LYS A 93 4.60 -5.85 14.18
CA LYS A 93 5.97 -6.35 14.04
C LYS A 93 5.97 -7.58 13.15
N LEU A 94 6.61 -7.49 11.99
CA LEU A 94 6.98 -8.67 11.20
C LEU A 94 8.20 -9.32 11.87
N GLY A 95 8.01 -10.40 12.65
CA GLY A 95 9.15 -11.08 13.24
C GLY A 95 8.93 -11.87 14.52
N GLY A 96 7.69 -12.14 14.90
CA GLY A 96 7.40 -13.23 15.84
C GLY A 96 7.16 -14.52 15.05
N VAL A 97 8.22 -15.26 14.70
CA VAL A 97 8.04 -16.66 14.29
C VAL A 97 7.62 -17.38 15.56
N ALA A 98 6.32 -17.58 15.76
CA ALA A 98 5.86 -18.57 16.71
C ALA A 98 6.44 -19.92 16.25
N ALA A 99 7.36 -20.46 17.02
CA ALA A 99 7.86 -21.81 16.76
C ALA A 99 6.65 -22.76 16.74
N PRO A 100 6.52 -23.66 15.74
CA PRO A 100 5.43 -24.61 15.70
C PRO A 100 5.48 -25.48 16.95
N GLY A 101 4.52 -25.29 17.86
CA GLY A 101 4.39 -26.19 19.01
C GLY A 101 4.16 -25.55 20.38
N THR A 102 4.08 -24.24 20.53
CA THR A 102 3.77 -23.62 21.83
C THR A 102 2.35 -23.01 21.80
N PRO A 103 1.33 -23.68 22.35
CA PRO A 103 0.05 -23.03 22.62
C PRO A 103 0.26 -22.03 23.77
N GLY A 104 0.16 -20.72 23.51
CA GLY A 104 0.05 -19.73 24.59
C GLY A 104 1.09 -18.62 24.65
N SER A 105 1.70 -18.16 23.55
CA SER A 105 2.71 -17.09 23.60
C SER A 105 2.24 -15.67 23.26
N ASP A 106 0.95 -15.44 23.07
CA ASP A 106 0.44 -14.07 22.78
C ASP A 106 0.28 -13.20 24.04
N ALA A 107 0.36 -13.79 25.23
CA ALA A 107 0.19 -13.05 26.49
C ALA A 107 1.51 -12.60 27.15
N ASP A 108 2.64 -13.25 26.88
CA ASP A 108 3.88 -13.02 27.63
C ASP A 108 4.82 -11.96 27.02
N ASN A 109 4.62 -11.52 25.78
CA ASN A 109 5.43 -10.45 25.18
C ASN A 109 5.01 -9.03 25.60
N LEU A 110 3.92 -8.88 26.33
CA LEU A 110 3.46 -7.61 26.90
C LEU A 110 4.14 -7.27 28.25
N SER A 111 4.86 -8.20 28.83
CA SER A 111 5.36 -8.08 30.22
C SER A 111 6.81 -7.65 30.36
N SER A 112 7.55 -7.43 29.27
CA SER A 112 8.89 -6.85 29.34
C SER A 112 8.81 -5.32 29.37
N PRO A 113 9.38 -4.61 30.35
CA PRO A 113 9.30 -3.14 30.46
C PRO A 113 9.79 -2.40 29.21
N GLY A 114 10.70 -2.97 28.43
CA GLY A 114 11.19 -2.38 27.18
C GLY A 114 10.31 -2.67 25.94
N GLY A 115 9.50 -3.73 25.95
CA GLY A 115 8.64 -4.11 24.83
C GLY A 115 7.44 -3.18 24.65
N SER A 116 6.83 -2.77 25.75
CA SER A 116 5.68 -1.83 25.76
C SER A 116 6.08 -0.42 25.32
N ASP A 117 7.27 0.05 25.66
CA ASP A 117 7.76 1.39 25.29
C ASP A 117 8.10 1.46 23.80
N MET A 118 8.73 0.42 23.25
CA MET A 118 9.01 0.34 21.82
C MET A 118 7.72 0.28 21.00
N GLN A 119 6.74 -0.50 21.43
CA GLN A 119 5.45 -0.59 20.76
C GLN A 119 4.72 0.76 20.76
N ARG A 120 4.72 1.46 21.89
CA ARG A 120 4.15 2.82 21.99
C ARG A 120 4.84 3.81 21.06
N LYS A 121 6.17 3.77 20.94
CA LYS A 121 6.92 4.63 20.00
C LYS A 121 6.51 4.37 18.55
N ILE A 122 6.40 3.11 18.14
CA ILE A 122 5.99 2.72 16.79
C ILE A 122 4.57 3.20 16.48
N ILE A 123 3.63 3.02 17.40
CA ILE A 123 2.25 3.48 17.23
C ILE A 123 2.18 5.01 17.15
N ASN A 124 2.91 5.72 18.02
CA ASN A 124 2.90 7.18 18.03
C ASN A 124 3.54 7.77 16.74
N ASP A 125 4.60 7.16 16.21
CA ASP A 125 5.20 7.56 14.93
C ASP A 125 4.21 7.36 13.78
N ALA A 126 3.60 6.18 13.71
CA ALA A 126 2.60 5.84 12.70
C ALA A 126 1.39 6.78 12.75
N GLU A 127 0.90 7.09 13.95
CA GLU A 127 -0.19 8.06 14.17
C GLU A 127 0.21 9.46 13.69
N ALA A 128 1.37 9.94 14.10
CA ALA A 128 1.86 11.25 13.70
C ALA A 128 2.01 11.33 12.17
N TYR A 129 2.48 10.27 11.55
CA TYR A 129 2.65 10.20 10.10
C TYR A 129 1.31 10.23 9.37
N LEU A 130 0.34 9.36 9.71
CA LEU A 130 -0.96 9.37 9.04
C LEU A 130 -1.73 10.67 9.29
N ARG A 131 -1.63 11.23 10.50
CA ARG A 131 -2.19 12.55 10.84
C ARG A 131 -1.61 13.66 9.97
N SER A 132 -0.30 13.67 9.74
CA SER A 132 0.34 14.67 8.89
C SER A 132 -0.13 14.58 7.42
N LEU A 133 -0.32 13.36 6.90
CA LEU A 133 -0.89 13.15 5.56
C LEU A 133 -2.34 13.63 5.47
N ALA A 134 -3.14 13.36 6.51
CA ALA A 134 -4.53 13.83 6.61
C ALA A 134 -4.60 15.36 6.57
N GLN A 135 -3.78 16.04 7.38
CA GLN A 135 -3.69 17.50 7.40
C GLN A 135 -3.28 18.09 6.05
N LEU A 136 -2.26 17.50 5.43
CA LEU A 136 -1.75 17.96 4.13
C LEU A 136 -2.81 17.89 3.02
N ARG A 137 -3.64 16.86 3.03
CA ARG A 137 -4.68 16.62 2.01
C ARG A 137 -6.06 17.12 2.40
N GLY A 138 -6.21 17.73 3.59
CA GLY A 138 -7.50 18.21 4.09
C GLY A 138 -8.51 17.12 4.40
N ARG A 139 -8.01 15.90 4.75
CA ARG A 139 -8.84 14.74 5.10
C ARG A 139 -9.06 14.63 6.60
N ASN A 140 -9.92 13.72 7.02
CA ASN A 140 -10.29 13.52 8.42
C ASN A 140 -9.09 13.08 9.26
N VAL A 141 -8.64 13.96 10.14
CA VAL A 141 -7.50 13.77 11.06
C VAL A 141 -7.89 12.86 12.22
N GLU A 142 -9.09 13.01 12.74
CA GLU A 142 -9.56 12.25 13.91
C GLU A 142 -9.67 10.77 13.57
N TRP A 143 -10.28 10.47 12.43
CA TRP A 143 -10.36 9.09 11.98
C TRP A 143 -8.97 8.51 11.64
N ALA A 144 -8.06 9.29 11.08
CA ALA A 144 -6.68 8.84 10.84
C ALA A 144 -6.00 8.33 12.13
N VAL A 145 -6.22 9.02 13.26
CA VAL A 145 -5.75 8.58 14.57
C VAL A 145 -6.42 7.27 15.01
N GLN A 146 -7.74 7.13 14.82
CA GLN A 146 -8.49 5.92 15.18
C GLN A 146 -8.08 4.72 14.33
N ALA A 147 -7.82 4.90 13.04
CA ALA A 147 -7.33 3.86 12.15
C ALA A 147 -5.99 3.25 12.61
N VAL A 148 -5.13 4.06 13.25
CA VAL A 148 -3.85 3.60 13.80
C VAL A 148 -4.00 3.02 15.20
N ARG A 149 -4.69 3.71 16.10
CA ARG A 149 -4.78 3.32 17.52
C ARG A 149 -5.69 2.12 17.74
N ASN A 150 -6.83 2.12 17.05
CA ASN A 150 -7.92 1.16 17.27
C ASN A 150 -8.12 0.21 16.09
N ALA A 151 -7.23 0.27 15.07
CA ALA A 151 -7.39 -0.50 13.83
C ALA A 151 -8.77 -0.30 13.16
N GLU A 152 -9.37 0.90 13.31
CA GLU A 152 -10.69 1.18 12.75
C GLU A 152 -10.66 1.06 11.23
N SER A 153 -11.75 0.55 10.68
CA SER A 153 -11.95 0.39 9.23
C SER A 153 -13.30 0.96 8.83
N LEU A 154 -13.39 1.47 7.60
CA LEU A 154 -14.61 2.04 7.02
C LEU A 154 -14.90 1.40 5.66
N SER A 155 -16.20 1.30 5.34
CA SER A 155 -16.66 1.10 3.97
C SER A 155 -16.44 2.35 3.11
N ALA A 156 -16.58 2.21 1.79
CA ALA A 156 -16.43 3.34 0.86
C ALA A 156 -17.41 4.49 1.17
N GLU A 157 -18.64 4.16 1.49
CA GLU A 157 -19.70 5.12 1.79
C GLU A 157 -19.43 5.88 3.11
N GLU A 158 -19.04 5.15 4.17
CA GLU A 158 -18.67 5.76 5.44
C GLU A 158 -17.43 6.65 5.31
N ALA A 159 -16.46 6.20 4.53
CA ALA A 159 -15.24 6.95 4.26
C ALA A 159 -15.51 8.28 3.54
N LEU A 160 -16.45 8.29 2.58
CA LEU A 160 -16.89 9.52 1.93
C LEU A 160 -17.61 10.45 2.90
N GLN A 161 -18.56 9.92 3.68
CA GLN A 161 -19.33 10.69 4.66
C GLN A 161 -18.44 11.33 5.74
N LYS A 162 -17.39 10.61 6.15
CA LYS A 162 -16.41 11.08 7.15
C LYS A 162 -15.29 11.95 6.56
N ASN A 163 -15.31 12.29 5.28
CA ASN A 163 -14.23 13.03 4.61
C ASN A 163 -12.85 12.34 4.72
N VAL A 164 -12.84 11.02 4.65
CA VAL A 164 -11.63 10.20 4.58
C VAL A 164 -11.18 10.01 3.14
N ILE A 165 -12.15 9.95 2.22
CA ILE A 165 -11.93 9.92 0.76
C ILE A 165 -12.72 11.04 0.08
N ASP A 166 -12.36 11.28 -1.18
CA ASP A 166 -12.92 12.37 -1.97
C ASP A 166 -14.05 11.94 -2.92
N ILE A 167 -14.05 10.66 -3.35
CA ILE A 167 -14.95 10.14 -4.38
C ILE A 167 -15.28 8.67 -4.12
N VAL A 168 -16.56 8.31 -4.31
CA VAL A 168 -16.98 6.93 -4.56
C VAL A 168 -17.37 6.81 -6.04
N ALA A 169 -16.78 5.84 -6.75
CA ALA A 169 -17.02 5.60 -8.17
C ALA A 169 -17.09 4.11 -8.46
N ALA A 170 -18.02 3.68 -9.31
CA ALA A 170 -18.20 2.26 -9.61
C ALA A 170 -17.05 1.68 -10.45
N HIS A 171 -16.45 2.48 -11.33
CA HIS A 171 -15.38 2.09 -12.24
C HIS A 171 -14.60 3.32 -12.73
N VAL A 172 -13.47 3.07 -13.42
CA VAL A 172 -12.58 4.16 -13.87
C VAL A 172 -13.28 5.21 -14.75
N PRO A 173 -14.15 4.88 -15.71
CA PRO A 173 -14.89 5.89 -16.46
C PRO A 173 -15.76 6.80 -15.60
N ASP A 174 -16.46 6.26 -14.60
CA ASP A 174 -17.25 7.03 -13.64
C ASP A 174 -16.35 7.94 -12.78
N LEU A 175 -15.21 7.41 -12.31
CA LEU A 175 -14.19 8.18 -11.59
C LEU A 175 -13.70 9.36 -12.43
N LEU A 176 -13.37 9.14 -13.71
CA LEU A 176 -12.93 10.21 -14.61
C LEU A 176 -14.00 11.28 -14.80
N ALA A 177 -15.27 10.89 -14.95
CA ALA A 177 -16.38 11.84 -15.08
C ALA A 177 -16.52 12.74 -13.83
N GLN A 178 -16.31 12.17 -12.63
CA GLN A 178 -16.37 12.91 -11.37
C GLN A 178 -15.12 13.77 -11.11
N LEU A 179 -14.00 13.46 -11.77
CA LEU A 179 -12.74 14.23 -11.67
C LEU A 179 -12.71 15.44 -12.62
N ASP A 180 -13.58 15.48 -13.63
CA ASP A 180 -13.55 16.56 -14.64
C ASP A 180 -13.84 17.92 -14.01
N GLY A 181 -12.98 18.90 -14.28
CA GLY A 181 -13.06 20.24 -13.71
C GLY A 181 -12.53 20.38 -12.27
N LYS A 182 -12.11 19.30 -11.60
CA LYS A 182 -11.54 19.40 -10.23
C LYS A 182 -10.17 20.06 -10.24
N GLU A 183 -9.95 20.96 -9.29
CA GLU A 183 -8.63 21.55 -9.02
C GLU A 183 -7.81 20.63 -8.12
N ILE A 184 -6.59 20.31 -8.56
CA ILE A 184 -5.63 19.51 -7.80
C ILE A 184 -4.40 20.34 -7.47
N LYS A 185 -4.08 20.43 -6.19
CA LYS A 185 -2.86 21.09 -5.70
C LYS A 185 -1.69 20.12 -5.75
N LEU A 186 -0.73 20.41 -6.61
CA LEU A 186 0.61 19.82 -6.65
C LEU A 186 1.58 20.68 -5.83
N ILE A 187 2.82 20.20 -5.62
CA ILE A 187 3.82 20.95 -4.81
C ILE A 187 4.09 22.35 -5.38
N HIS A 188 4.16 22.48 -6.72
CA HIS A 188 4.59 23.72 -7.36
C HIS A 188 3.50 24.41 -8.17
N GLN A 189 2.33 23.81 -8.31
CA GLN A 189 1.26 24.35 -9.13
C GLN A 189 -0.10 23.80 -8.73
N THR A 190 -1.15 24.52 -9.09
CA THR A 190 -2.52 24.01 -9.08
C THR A 190 -2.92 23.69 -10.52
N GLN A 191 -3.49 22.51 -10.73
CA GLN A 191 -3.93 22.05 -12.04
C GLN A 191 -5.42 21.71 -12.01
N VAL A 192 -6.16 22.20 -12.99
CA VAL A 192 -7.55 21.78 -13.22
C VAL A 192 -7.52 20.54 -14.10
N LEU A 193 -8.10 19.45 -13.62
CA LEU A 193 -8.21 18.21 -14.38
C LEU A 193 -9.21 18.39 -15.54
N ARG A 194 -8.82 17.95 -16.71
CA ARG A 194 -9.67 17.79 -17.88
C ARG A 194 -9.66 16.33 -18.27
N THR A 195 -10.67 15.59 -17.85
CA THR A 195 -10.70 14.13 -17.99
C THR A 195 -11.69 13.66 -19.05
N SER A 196 -12.52 14.56 -19.55
CA SER A 196 -13.45 14.25 -20.63
C SER A 196 -12.73 13.83 -21.91
N GLY A 197 -13.09 12.72 -22.49
CA GLY A 197 -12.51 12.19 -23.73
C GLY A 197 -11.12 11.59 -23.63
N LEU A 198 -10.56 11.38 -22.42
CA LEU A 198 -9.26 10.76 -22.24
C LEU A 198 -9.29 9.27 -22.60
N THR A 199 -8.24 8.83 -23.28
CA THR A 199 -7.98 7.41 -23.51
C THR A 199 -7.24 6.81 -22.31
N ILE A 200 -7.79 5.76 -21.71
CA ILE A 200 -7.18 5.05 -20.60
C ILE A 200 -6.09 4.13 -21.15
N LYS A 201 -4.86 4.34 -20.71
CA LYS A 201 -3.75 3.43 -20.96
C LYS A 201 -3.43 2.67 -19.68
N LYS A 202 -3.65 1.35 -19.70
CA LYS A 202 -3.24 0.48 -18.61
C LYS A 202 -1.72 0.24 -18.66
N ILE A 203 -1.04 0.48 -17.55
CA ILE A 203 0.37 0.14 -17.36
C ILE A 203 0.40 -1.16 -16.56
N GLU A 204 0.94 -2.21 -17.14
CA GLU A 204 1.07 -3.50 -16.45
C GLU A 204 2.48 -3.66 -15.87
N PRO A 205 2.62 -4.39 -14.75
CA PRO A 205 3.93 -4.77 -14.24
C PRO A 205 4.68 -5.57 -15.30
N ASP A 206 5.94 -5.20 -15.55
CA ASP A 206 6.80 -5.97 -16.43
C ASP A 206 7.16 -7.34 -15.82
N TRP A 207 7.71 -8.22 -16.64
CA TRP A 207 8.06 -9.57 -16.22
C TRP A 207 9.09 -9.59 -15.06
N HIS A 208 10.00 -8.61 -15.00
CA HIS A 208 10.95 -8.47 -13.89
C HIS A 208 10.22 -8.18 -12.56
N THR A 209 9.27 -7.26 -12.57
CA THR A 209 8.44 -6.93 -11.40
C THR A 209 7.60 -8.14 -10.98
N GLN A 210 7.05 -8.89 -11.95
CA GLN A 210 6.28 -10.10 -11.66
C GLN A 210 7.18 -11.19 -11.06
N LEU A 211 8.36 -11.43 -11.61
CA LEU A 211 9.33 -12.40 -11.09
C LEU A 211 9.78 -12.02 -9.67
N LEU A 212 10.13 -10.75 -9.44
CA LEU A 212 10.51 -10.27 -8.13
C LEU A 212 9.37 -10.43 -7.12
N SER A 213 8.14 -10.12 -7.49
CA SER A 213 6.98 -10.29 -6.61
C SER A 213 6.70 -11.76 -6.28
N PHE A 214 6.99 -12.67 -7.21
CA PHE A 214 6.89 -14.11 -7.01
C PHE A 214 7.95 -14.60 -6.02
N ILE A 215 9.22 -14.24 -6.23
CA ILE A 215 10.35 -14.68 -5.38
C ILE A 215 10.25 -14.09 -3.96
N THR A 216 9.79 -12.84 -3.84
CA THR A 216 9.63 -12.18 -2.52
C THR A 216 8.36 -12.62 -1.77
N ASN A 217 7.51 -13.47 -2.37
CA ASN A 217 6.39 -14.06 -1.65
C ASN A 217 6.92 -14.99 -0.54
N PRO A 218 6.53 -14.78 0.74
CA PRO A 218 7.05 -15.56 1.86
C PRO A 218 6.89 -17.07 1.69
N ASN A 219 5.76 -17.52 1.11
CA ASN A 219 5.51 -18.94 0.87
C ASN A 219 6.47 -19.53 -0.18
N VAL A 220 6.73 -18.76 -1.25
CA VAL A 220 7.66 -19.17 -2.31
C VAL A 220 9.09 -19.17 -1.78
N ALA A 221 9.49 -18.13 -1.04
CA ALA A 221 10.81 -18.04 -0.41
C ALA A 221 11.06 -19.22 0.54
N TYR A 222 10.06 -19.61 1.33
CA TYR A 222 10.14 -20.77 2.21
C TYR A 222 10.31 -22.09 1.45
N ILE A 223 9.54 -22.29 0.38
CA ILE A 223 9.65 -23.48 -0.49
C ILE A 223 11.03 -23.54 -1.15
N LEU A 224 11.52 -22.41 -1.70
CA LEU A 224 12.85 -22.33 -2.31
C LEU A 224 13.96 -22.61 -1.29
N MET A 225 13.82 -22.12 -0.07
CA MET A 225 14.75 -22.40 1.03
C MET A 225 14.77 -23.90 1.36
N LEU A 226 13.62 -24.55 1.46
CA LEU A 226 13.54 -26.00 1.69
C LEU A 226 14.18 -26.79 0.56
N ILE A 227 13.90 -26.43 -0.70
CA ILE A 227 14.53 -27.08 -1.88
C ILE A 227 16.05 -26.90 -1.80
N GLY A 228 16.55 -25.71 -1.45
CA GLY A 228 17.98 -25.48 -1.29
C GLY A 228 18.62 -26.33 -0.19
N ILE A 229 17.97 -26.41 0.98
CA ILE A 229 18.46 -27.25 2.09
C ILE A 229 18.48 -28.72 1.72
N TYR A 230 17.39 -29.24 1.15
CA TYR A 230 17.33 -30.64 0.70
C TYR A 230 18.33 -30.92 -0.42
N GLY A 231 18.50 -29.98 -1.37
CA GLY A 231 19.53 -30.10 -2.42
C GLY A 231 20.94 -30.24 -1.85
N LEU A 232 21.30 -29.44 -0.86
CA LEU A 232 22.58 -29.56 -0.15
C LEU A 232 22.72 -30.87 0.59
N ILE A 233 21.68 -31.36 1.27
CA ILE A 233 21.71 -32.65 1.97
C ILE A 233 21.93 -33.80 0.96
N PHE A 234 21.24 -33.76 -0.18
CA PHE A 234 21.41 -34.78 -1.22
C PHE A 234 22.82 -34.73 -1.83
N GLU A 235 23.37 -33.54 -2.09
CA GLU A 235 24.72 -33.39 -2.64
C GLU A 235 25.78 -33.93 -1.67
N PHE A 236 25.63 -33.68 -0.37
CA PHE A 236 26.55 -34.25 0.66
C PHE A 236 26.36 -35.74 0.86
N ALA A 237 25.15 -36.29 0.69
CA ALA A 237 24.87 -37.72 0.82
C ALA A 237 25.31 -38.54 -0.39
N THR A 238 25.24 -37.96 -1.59
CA THR A 238 25.56 -38.62 -2.86
C THR A 238 26.28 -37.65 -3.82
N PRO A 239 27.59 -37.38 -3.56
CA PRO A 239 28.37 -36.44 -4.34
C PRO A 239 28.37 -36.76 -5.84
N GLY A 240 28.08 -35.79 -6.70
CA GLY A 240 28.19 -35.93 -8.16
C GLY A 240 26.96 -36.52 -8.88
N THR A 241 25.80 -36.62 -8.22
CA THR A 241 24.59 -37.13 -8.89
C THR A 241 23.73 -36.01 -9.52
N LEU A 242 23.85 -34.76 -9.09
CA LEU A 242 23.06 -33.63 -9.59
C LEU A 242 23.81 -32.71 -10.54
N ILE A 243 25.16 -32.67 -10.46
CA ILE A 243 26.01 -31.91 -11.40
C ILE A 243 27.19 -32.81 -11.74
N PRO A 244 27.35 -33.23 -13.01
CA PRO A 244 28.53 -34.00 -13.44
C PRO A 244 29.79 -33.16 -13.46
#